data_e1a1ad75afc3169fff486ac717dc30d0
#
_entry.id   e1a1ad75afc3169fff486ac717dc30d0
#
_cell.length_a   1.000
_cell.length_b   1.000
_cell.length_c   1.000
_cell.angle_alpha   90.00
_cell.angle_beta   90.00
_cell.angle_gamma   90.00
#
_symmetry.space_group_name_H-M   'P 1'
#
loop_
_entity.id
_entity.type
_entity.pdbx_description
1 polymer ?
#
loop_
_entity_poly.entity_id
_entity_poly.type
_entity_poly.pdbx_seq_one_letter_code
_entity_poly.pdbx_strand_id
1 'polypeptide(L)'
;MIYKTGYPRPSTDYGFDFEVLFKQMFKPASWYGFGVGGHFSAQTYSLHGVAASGIIKQYPENADIYKEFLNYGNIGIDIVNRFYLYGDALYLDLRLFGDWAFIREFDVKYVMPGSAVSTLDRFKDGSRFLPFQAGVEASLGSGSLQIYFRYRFTNMFNHSLIPLEPERLSAGIKLEFN
;
A
#
# COMPACT_ATOMS: atom_id res chain seq x y z
N MET A 1 -20.75 17.20 3.90
CA MET A 1 -20.35 16.28 4.97
C MET A 1 -19.88 17.11 6.15
N ILE A 2 -20.58 17.05 7.29
CA ILE A 2 -20.26 17.86 8.48
C ILE A 2 -19.35 16.98 9.34
N TYR A 3 -18.06 17.30 9.42
CA TYR A 3 -17.17 16.68 10.40
C TYR A 3 -17.63 17.15 11.80
N LYS A 4 -17.78 16.20 12.73
CA LYS A 4 -18.01 16.58 14.14
C LYS A 4 -16.85 17.48 14.58
N THR A 5 -17.16 18.68 15.05
CA THR A 5 -16.16 19.62 15.60
C THR A 5 -15.44 18.95 16.78
N GLY A 6 -14.11 18.83 16.70
CA GLY A 6 -13.28 18.24 17.76
C GLY A 6 -12.50 16.98 17.36
N TYR A 7 -12.80 16.35 16.23
CA TYR A 7 -11.99 15.22 15.74
C TYR A 7 -10.94 15.70 14.72
N PRO A 8 -9.73 15.14 14.75
CA PRO A 8 -8.72 15.42 13.75
C PRO A 8 -9.23 15.05 12.35
N ARG A 9 -8.80 15.80 11.34
CA ARG A 9 -9.11 15.43 9.94
C ARG A 9 -8.49 14.07 9.65
N PRO A 10 -9.25 13.15 9.00
CA PRO A 10 -8.67 11.87 8.58
C PRO A 10 -7.42 12.10 7.73
N SER A 11 -6.34 11.43 8.09
CA SER A 11 -5.05 11.50 7.39
C SER A 11 -4.40 10.14 7.31
N THR A 12 -3.42 10.01 6.44
CA THR A 12 -2.49 8.88 6.41
C THR A 12 -1.17 9.35 7.01
N ASP A 13 -0.67 8.66 8.03
CA ASP A 13 0.55 9.04 8.72
C ASP A 13 1.79 8.47 8.01
N TYR A 14 1.77 7.17 7.74
CA TYR A 14 2.84 6.47 7.03
C TYR A 14 2.32 5.16 6.45
N GLY A 15 3.00 4.66 5.42
CA GLY A 15 2.77 3.34 4.83
C GLY A 15 4.04 2.50 4.87
N PHE A 16 3.88 1.21 5.07
CA PHE A 16 4.92 0.21 4.90
C PHE A 16 4.50 -0.74 3.79
N ASP A 17 5.46 -1.07 2.92
CA ASP A 17 5.24 -1.96 1.79
C ASP A 17 6.42 -2.94 1.70
N PHE A 18 6.09 -4.22 1.59
CA PHE A 18 7.04 -5.30 1.34
C PHE A 18 6.61 -6.08 0.12
N GLU A 19 7.54 -6.35 -0.78
CA GLU A 19 7.26 -7.01 -2.05
C GLU A 19 8.27 -8.11 -2.36
N VAL A 20 7.76 -9.20 -2.93
CA VAL A 20 8.55 -10.28 -3.54
C VAL A 20 8.22 -10.32 -5.02
N LEU A 21 9.22 -10.09 -5.87
CA LEU A 21 9.10 -9.97 -7.31
C LEU A 21 9.82 -11.13 -8.01
N PHE A 22 9.12 -11.76 -8.94
CA PHE A 22 9.65 -12.77 -9.87
C PHE A 22 9.54 -12.22 -11.28
N LYS A 23 10.64 -12.19 -12.03
CA LYS A 23 10.61 -11.64 -13.37
C LYS A 23 11.53 -12.37 -14.33
N GLN A 24 11.14 -12.35 -15.60
CA GLN A 24 11.96 -12.78 -16.73
C GLN A 24 12.48 -11.55 -17.46
N MET A 25 13.80 -11.40 -17.53
CA MET A 25 14.46 -10.28 -18.19
C MET A 25 15.02 -10.70 -19.54
N PHE A 26 14.86 -9.81 -20.53
CA PHE A 26 15.53 -9.86 -21.82
C PHE A 26 16.51 -8.69 -21.92
N LYS A 27 17.78 -8.97 -22.19
CA LYS A 27 18.89 -8.00 -22.20
C LYS A 27 19.43 -7.80 -23.62
N PRO A 28 18.81 -6.93 -24.44
CA PRO A 28 19.24 -6.70 -25.81
C PRO A 28 20.55 -5.91 -25.94
N ALA A 29 20.96 -5.20 -24.87
CA ALA A 29 22.20 -4.45 -24.81
C ALA A 29 22.86 -4.59 -23.44
N SER A 30 24.16 -4.31 -23.34
CA SER A 30 24.90 -4.41 -22.06
C SER A 30 24.40 -3.44 -21.00
N TRP A 31 23.81 -2.33 -21.40
CA TRP A 31 23.32 -1.24 -20.53
C TRP A 31 21.79 -1.23 -20.34
N TYR A 32 21.05 -2.06 -21.09
CA TYR A 32 19.59 -2.05 -21.08
C TYR A 32 18.98 -3.44 -21.13
N GLY A 33 17.89 -3.61 -20.40
CA GLY A 33 17.03 -4.78 -20.44
C GLY A 33 15.57 -4.40 -20.26
N PHE A 34 14.70 -5.26 -20.71
CA PHE A 34 13.27 -5.16 -20.40
C PHE A 34 12.76 -6.54 -19.96
N GLY A 35 11.66 -6.53 -19.21
CA GLY A 35 11.11 -7.78 -18.70
C GLY A 35 9.65 -7.67 -18.32
N VAL A 36 9.11 -8.85 -18.05
CA VAL A 36 7.77 -9.02 -17.48
C VAL A 36 7.89 -9.84 -16.22
N GLY A 37 7.04 -9.57 -15.26
CA GLY A 37 7.08 -10.26 -13.98
C GLY A 37 5.72 -10.36 -13.32
N GLY A 38 5.74 -11.04 -12.19
CA GLY A 38 4.64 -11.08 -11.26
C GLY A 38 5.17 -10.91 -9.84
N HIS A 39 4.35 -10.36 -8.97
CA HIS A 39 4.77 -10.12 -7.59
C HIS A 39 3.65 -10.41 -6.58
N PHE A 40 4.08 -10.60 -5.35
CA PHE A 40 3.22 -10.55 -4.17
C PHE A 40 3.66 -9.37 -3.31
N SER A 41 2.71 -8.58 -2.82
CA SER A 41 3.02 -7.49 -1.91
C SER A 41 2.08 -7.46 -0.71
N ALA A 42 2.62 -6.97 0.41
CA ALA A 42 1.87 -6.66 1.61
C ALA A 42 2.07 -5.18 1.93
N GLN A 43 0.97 -4.43 1.96
CA GLN A 43 0.96 -3.00 2.21
C GLN A 43 0.16 -2.71 3.47
N THR A 44 0.70 -1.89 4.33
CA THR A 44 0.03 -1.41 5.55
C THR A 44 0.13 0.10 5.62
N TYR A 45 -1.00 0.77 5.75
CA TYR A 45 -1.09 2.21 5.93
C TYR A 45 -1.60 2.51 7.32
N SER A 46 -0.86 3.31 8.09
CA SER A 46 -1.36 3.88 9.33
C SER A 46 -2.27 5.06 9.00
N LEU A 47 -3.50 5.00 9.50
CA LEU A 47 -4.50 6.04 9.31
C LEU A 47 -4.77 6.72 10.64
N HIS A 48 -5.30 7.93 10.58
CA HIS A 48 -5.68 8.69 11.76
C HIS A 48 -7.04 9.36 11.58
N GLY A 49 -7.92 9.20 12.56
CA GLY A 49 -9.24 9.85 12.57
C GLY A 49 -10.28 9.26 11.63
N VAL A 50 -9.96 8.19 10.90
CA VAL A 50 -10.89 7.53 9.96
C VAL A 50 -11.99 6.80 10.72
N ALA A 51 -11.64 6.05 11.73
CA ALA A 51 -12.61 5.35 12.58
C ALA A 51 -13.45 6.34 13.38
N ALA A 52 -12.82 7.37 13.96
CA ALA A 52 -13.50 8.40 14.73
C ALA A 52 -14.51 9.22 13.88
N SER A 53 -14.24 9.38 12.58
CA SER A 53 -15.16 10.05 11.65
C SER A 53 -16.45 9.27 11.37
N GLY A 54 -16.49 7.97 11.71
CA GLY A 54 -17.62 7.08 11.41
C GLY A 54 -17.81 6.75 9.92
N ILE A 55 -16.85 7.11 9.07
CA ILE A 55 -16.94 6.90 7.60
C ILE A 55 -17.00 5.42 7.26
N ILE A 56 -16.20 4.59 7.95
CA ILE A 56 -16.14 3.14 7.68
C ILE A 56 -17.15 2.41 8.56
N LYS A 57 -17.11 2.68 9.88
CA LYS A 57 -17.98 2.07 10.88
C LYS A 57 -18.20 3.07 12.02
N GLN A 58 -19.37 3.06 12.63
CA GLN A 58 -19.59 3.84 13.86
C GLN A 58 -19.00 3.09 15.06
N TYR A 59 -18.17 3.76 15.80
CA TYR A 59 -17.62 3.30 17.08
C TYR A 59 -18.37 3.97 18.23
N PRO A 60 -18.39 3.37 19.43
CA PRO A 60 -18.99 4.02 20.62
C PRO A 60 -18.38 5.41 20.83
N GLU A 61 -19.23 6.38 21.19
CA GLU A 61 -18.81 7.80 21.32
C GLU A 61 -17.65 8.01 22.30
N ASN A 62 -17.53 7.13 23.28
CA ASN A 62 -16.51 7.20 24.32
C ASN A 62 -15.34 6.22 24.10
N ALA A 63 -15.25 5.56 22.95
CA ALA A 63 -14.12 4.69 22.66
C ALA A 63 -12.87 5.52 22.40
N ASP A 64 -11.78 5.17 23.10
CA ASP A 64 -10.46 5.73 22.85
C ASP A 64 -9.79 4.95 21.73
N ILE A 65 -9.81 5.49 20.50
CA ILE A 65 -9.22 4.90 19.31
C ILE A 65 -7.76 5.36 19.22
N TYR A 66 -6.82 4.43 19.33
CA TYR A 66 -5.41 4.76 19.38
C TYR A 66 -4.59 4.23 18.20
N LYS A 67 -5.12 3.29 17.40
CA LYS A 67 -4.47 2.80 16.18
C LYS A 67 -5.48 2.40 15.12
N GLU A 68 -5.21 2.82 13.91
CA GLU A 68 -5.99 2.52 12.71
C GLU A 68 -5.05 2.09 11.60
N PHE A 69 -5.29 0.91 10.99
CA PHE A 69 -4.49 0.39 9.90
C PHE A 69 -5.35 -0.07 8.74
N LEU A 70 -4.90 0.25 7.54
CA LEU A 70 -5.43 -0.30 6.30
C LEU A 70 -4.41 -1.28 5.74
N ASN A 71 -4.80 -2.55 5.61
CA ASN A 71 -3.95 -3.63 5.15
C ASN A 71 -4.40 -4.13 3.78
N TYR A 72 -3.45 -4.24 2.85
CA TYR A 72 -3.63 -4.84 1.54
C TYR A 72 -2.65 -5.97 1.33
N GLY A 73 -3.15 -7.12 0.85
CA GLY A 73 -2.33 -8.18 0.29
C GLY A 73 -2.63 -8.28 -1.20
N ASN A 74 -1.61 -8.13 -2.04
CA ASN A 74 -1.77 -8.04 -3.47
C ASN A 74 -1.03 -9.16 -4.20
N ILE A 75 -1.57 -9.52 -5.36
CA ILE A 75 -0.87 -10.22 -6.42
C ILE A 75 -0.87 -9.30 -7.64
N GLY A 76 0.24 -9.17 -8.34
CA GLY A 76 0.36 -8.25 -9.44
C GLY A 76 1.20 -8.76 -10.60
N ILE A 77 1.11 -7.98 -11.69
CA ILE A 77 1.92 -8.16 -12.90
C ILE A 77 2.71 -6.89 -13.18
N ASP A 78 3.86 -7.05 -13.82
CA ASP A 78 4.82 -5.99 -14.03
C ASP A 78 5.38 -5.97 -15.44
N ILE A 79 5.62 -4.74 -15.94
CA ILE A 79 6.47 -4.48 -17.09
C ILE A 79 7.64 -3.63 -16.59
N VAL A 80 8.86 -4.10 -16.81
CA VAL A 80 10.07 -3.50 -16.25
C VAL A 80 11.02 -3.10 -17.37
N ASN A 81 11.55 -1.89 -17.28
CA ASN A 81 12.70 -1.43 -18.04
C ASN A 81 13.87 -1.26 -17.08
N ARG A 82 14.96 -1.99 -17.32
CA ARG A 82 16.16 -1.99 -16.50
C ARG A 82 17.32 -1.31 -17.20
N PHE A 83 17.95 -0.39 -16.51
CA PHE A 83 19.18 0.27 -16.95
C PHE A 83 20.32 -0.19 -16.06
N TYR A 84 21.30 -0.87 -16.64
CA TYR A 84 22.47 -1.36 -15.94
C TYR A 84 23.51 -0.22 -15.82
N LEU A 85 23.72 0.23 -14.59
CA LEU A 85 24.59 1.37 -14.29
C LEU A 85 26.06 0.93 -14.08
N TYR A 86 26.24 -0.23 -13.44
CA TYR A 86 27.55 -0.82 -13.20
C TYR A 86 27.47 -2.34 -13.41
N GLY A 87 27.46 -2.74 -14.67
CA GLY A 87 27.21 -4.15 -15.04
C GLY A 87 25.90 -4.66 -14.42
N ASP A 88 25.93 -5.89 -13.94
CA ASP A 88 24.77 -6.49 -13.24
C ASP A 88 24.74 -6.17 -11.73
N ALA A 89 25.79 -5.49 -11.21
CA ALA A 89 25.92 -5.21 -9.78
C ALA A 89 25.03 -4.05 -9.30
N LEU A 90 24.76 -3.07 -10.18
CA LEU A 90 23.93 -1.91 -9.86
C LEU A 90 23.04 -1.57 -11.04
N TYR A 91 21.75 -1.41 -10.80
CA TYR A 91 20.78 -1.13 -11.86
C TYR A 91 19.64 -0.23 -11.36
N LEU A 92 19.07 0.51 -12.30
CA LEU A 92 17.84 1.31 -12.13
C LEU A 92 16.72 0.61 -12.90
N ASP A 93 15.61 0.31 -12.23
CA ASP A 93 14.39 -0.17 -12.86
C ASP A 93 13.34 0.92 -12.92
N LEU A 94 12.68 1.03 -14.07
CA LEU A 94 11.42 1.74 -14.23
C LEU A 94 10.33 0.72 -14.52
N ARG A 95 9.33 0.64 -13.64
CA ARG A 95 8.29 -0.38 -13.65
C ARG A 95 6.91 0.23 -13.81
N LEU A 96 6.08 -0.40 -14.64
CA LEU A 96 4.64 -0.29 -14.62
C LEU A 96 4.09 -1.51 -13.88
N PHE A 97 3.19 -1.30 -12.95
CA PHE A 97 2.57 -2.39 -12.20
C PHE A 97 1.05 -2.33 -12.25
N GLY A 98 0.44 -3.51 -12.15
CA GLY A 98 -0.99 -3.67 -11.95
C GLY A 98 -1.25 -4.75 -10.92
N ASP A 99 -1.91 -4.41 -9.82
CA ASP A 99 -2.13 -5.23 -8.65
C ASP A 99 -3.61 -5.57 -8.49
N TRP A 100 -3.87 -6.78 -8.04
CA TRP A 100 -5.17 -7.21 -7.56
C TRP A 100 -5.08 -7.54 -6.08
N ALA A 101 -5.80 -6.79 -5.25
CA ALA A 101 -5.84 -6.98 -3.82
C ALA A 101 -6.82 -8.11 -3.44
N PHE A 102 -6.28 -9.21 -2.92
CA PHE A 102 -7.06 -10.33 -2.38
C PHE A 102 -7.29 -10.20 -0.86
N ILE A 103 -6.45 -9.43 -0.15
CA ILE A 103 -6.66 -9.00 1.23
C ILE A 103 -6.92 -7.50 1.22
N ARG A 104 -8.00 -7.06 1.85
CA ARG A 104 -8.40 -5.67 2.02
C ARG A 104 -9.09 -5.55 3.37
N GLU A 105 -8.35 -5.08 4.37
CA GLU A 105 -8.79 -5.07 5.76
C GLU A 105 -8.49 -3.73 6.40
N PHE A 106 -9.45 -3.22 7.16
CA PHE A 106 -9.29 -2.07 8.00
C PHE A 106 -9.35 -2.51 9.47
N ASP A 107 -8.25 -2.37 10.17
CA ASP A 107 -8.06 -2.76 11.55
C ASP A 107 -8.09 -1.53 12.45
N VAL A 108 -8.92 -1.57 13.49
CA VAL A 108 -9.03 -0.51 14.49
C VAL A 108 -8.76 -1.08 15.87
N LYS A 109 -7.82 -0.47 16.59
CA LYS A 109 -7.58 -0.77 18.01
C LYS A 109 -8.12 0.33 18.87
N TYR A 110 -8.97 -0.02 19.82
CA TYR A 110 -9.59 0.94 20.76
C TYR A 110 -9.75 0.35 22.15
N VAL A 111 -9.93 1.21 23.13
CA VAL A 111 -10.21 0.87 24.52
C VAL A 111 -11.55 1.52 24.91
N MET A 112 -12.40 0.75 25.58
CA MET A 112 -13.61 1.29 26.16
C MET A 112 -13.33 1.99 27.50
N PRO A 113 -14.04 3.08 27.83
CA PRO A 113 -13.89 3.74 29.13
C PRO A 113 -14.07 2.77 30.29
N GLY A 114 -13.14 2.79 31.23
CA GLY A 114 -13.14 1.90 32.39
C GLY A 114 -12.66 0.48 32.11
N SER A 115 -12.26 0.14 30.88
CA SER A 115 -11.65 -1.13 30.54
C SER A 115 -10.13 -0.99 30.44
N ALA A 116 -9.39 -1.97 30.99
CA ALA A 116 -7.95 -2.09 30.77
C ALA A 116 -7.61 -2.94 29.53
N VAL A 117 -8.63 -3.47 28.84
CA VAL A 117 -8.46 -4.38 27.71
C VAL A 117 -8.65 -3.63 26.40
N SER A 118 -7.66 -3.72 25.52
CA SER A 118 -7.77 -3.23 24.15
C SER A 118 -8.56 -4.19 23.28
N THR A 119 -9.44 -3.66 22.45
CA THR A 119 -10.21 -4.41 21.45
C THR A 119 -9.63 -4.16 20.07
N LEU A 120 -9.41 -5.24 19.30
CA LEU A 120 -9.11 -5.18 17.86
C LEU A 120 -10.39 -5.48 17.09
N ASP A 121 -10.84 -4.53 16.30
CA ASP A 121 -11.95 -4.71 15.37
C ASP A 121 -11.41 -4.73 13.94
N ARG A 122 -11.75 -5.78 13.19
CA ARG A 122 -11.30 -5.97 11.82
C ARG A 122 -12.49 -5.86 10.88
N PHE A 123 -12.40 -4.94 9.94
CA PHE A 123 -13.43 -4.63 8.98
C PHE A 123 -13.01 -5.01 7.57
N LYS A 124 -13.85 -5.83 6.89
CA LYS A 124 -13.66 -6.28 5.51
C LYS A 124 -14.88 -5.90 4.70
N ASP A 125 -14.74 -4.93 3.80
CA ASP A 125 -15.84 -4.51 2.94
C ASP A 125 -15.35 -4.25 1.53
N GLY A 126 -15.59 -5.20 0.66
CA GLY A 126 -15.18 -5.13 -0.74
C GLY A 126 -15.85 -4.00 -1.53
N SER A 127 -16.95 -3.43 -1.06
CA SER A 127 -17.61 -2.29 -1.72
C SER A 127 -16.88 -0.97 -1.45
N ARG A 128 -16.19 -0.86 -0.32
CA ARG A 128 -15.49 0.35 0.14
C ARG A 128 -14.02 0.37 -0.27
N PHE A 129 -13.39 -0.80 -0.33
CA PHE A 129 -11.98 -0.97 -0.67
C PHE A 129 -11.84 -1.51 -2.08
N LEU A 130 -11.27 -0.72 -2.99
CA LEU A 130 -11.11 -1.12 -4.37
C LEU A 130 -10.00 -2.18 -4.51
N PRO A 131 -10.25 -3.24 -5.29
CA PRO A 131 -9.29 -4.35 -5.41
C PRO A 131 -8.14 -4.06 -6.36
N PHE A 132 -8.35 -3.14 -7.33
CA PHE A 132 -7.37 -2.92 -8.39
C PHE A 132 -6.53 -1.68 -8.11
N GLN A 133 -5.21 -1.85 -8.20
CA GLN A 133 -4.24 -0.78 -8.12
C GLN A 133 -3.33 -0.81 -9.34
N ALA A 134 -2.93 0.35 -9.83
CA ALA A 134 -1.98 0.47 -10.92
C ALA A 134 -1.13 1.73 -10.74
N GLY A 135 0.10 1.68 -11.22
CA GLY A 135 1.00 2.82 -11.07
C GLY A 135 2.34 2.61 -11.76
N VAL A 136 3.25 3.50 -11.40
CA VAL A 136 4.66 3.47 -11.82
C VAL A 136 5.57 3.37 -10.61
N GLU A 137 6.75 2.83 -10.83
CA GLU A 137 7.77 2.70 -9.80
C GLU A 137 9.15 2.94 -10.40
N ALA A 138 10.00 3.60 -9.65
CA ALA A 138 11.43 3.68 -9.89
C ALA A 138 12.17 2.98 -8.76
N SER A 139 13.10 2.09 -9.07
CA SER A 139 13.87 1.39 -8.04
C SER A 139 15.35 1.28 -8.39
N LEU A 140 16.19 1.40 -7.37
CA LEU A 140 17.62 1.18 -7.44
C LEU A 140 17.94 -0.15 -6.76
N GLY A 141 18.60 -1.05 -7.50
CA GLY A 141 18.85 -2.40 -7.05
C GLY A 141 20.30 -2.85 -7.17
N SER A 142 20.67 -3.76 -6.27
CA SER A 142 21.94 -4.48 -6.28
C SER A 142 21.70 -5.93 -5.88
N GLY A 143 22.07 -6.87 -6.76
CA GLY A 143 21.71 -8.28 -6.56
C GLY A 143 20.20 -8.46 -6.47
N SER A 144 19.74 -9.12 -5.42
CA SER A 144 18.31 -9.39 -5.17
C SER A 144 17.60 -8.31 -4.36
N LEU A 145 18.30 -7.29 -3.87
CA LEU A 145 17.73 -6.25 -3.04
C LEU A 145 17.51 -4.96 -3.82
N GLN A 146 16.34 -4.35 -3.66
CA GLN A 146 16.01 -3.06 -4.25
C GLN A 146 15.35 -2.13 -3.24
N ILE A 147 15.66 -0.85 -3.35
CA ILE A 147 14.92 0.24 -2.72
C ILE A 147 14.09 0.90 -3.81
N TYR A 148 12.83 1.18 -3.55
CA TYR A 148 11.94 1.75 -4.55
C TYR A 148 11.12 2.93 -4.04
N PHE A 149 10.67 3.73 -5.04
CA PHE A 149 9.65 4.76 -4.90
C PHE A 149 8.54 4.44 -5.89
N ARG A 150 7.31 4.38 -5.40
CA ARG A 150 6.11 3.99 -6.16
C ARG A 150 5.10 5.11 -6.14
N TYR A 151 4.50 5.38 -7.29
CA TYR A 151 3.36 6.27 -7.42
C TYR A 151 2.17 5.52 -7.99
N ARG A 152 1.07 5.51 -7.26
CA ARG A 152 -0.18 4.85 -7.61
C ARG A 152 -1.11 5.84 -8.32
N PHE A 153 -1.67 5.43 -9.48
CA PHE A 153 -2.63 6.22 -10.26
C PHE A 153 -4.06 6.02 -9.76
N THR A 154 -4.38 4.80 -9.33
CA THR A 154 -5.72 4.38 -8.94
C THR A 154 -6.02 4.71 -7.49
N ASN A 155 -7.30 4.71 -7.16
CA ASN A 155 -7.77 4.87 -5.79
C ASN A 155 -7.79 3.52 -5.05
N MET A 156 -7.56 3.54 -3.75
CA MET A 156 -7.76 2.38 -2.86
C MET A 156 -9.16 2.37 -2.27
N PHE A 157 -9.76 3.54 -2.06
CA PHE A 157 -11.11 3.68 -1.57
C PHE A 157 -12.10 3.97 -2.70
N ASN A 158 -13.32 3.48 -2.52
CA ASN A 158 -14.44 3.92 -3.31
C ASN A 158 -14.85 5.33 -2.85
N HIS A 159 -14.48 6.35 -3.62
CA HIS A 159 -14.68 7.76 -3.26
C HIS A 159 -16.14 8.16 -3.08
N SER A 160 -17.09 7.40 -3.66
CA SER A 160 -18.52 7.63 -3.40
C SER A 160 -18.94 7.28 -1.98
N LEU A 161 -18.18 6.41 -1.31
CA LEU A 161 -18.43 5.92 0.04
C LEU A 161 -17.44 6.50 1.07
N ILE A 162 -16.18 6.65 0.67
CA ILE A 162 -15.09 7.14 1.52
C ILE A 162 -14.36 8.26 0.77
N PRO A 163 -14.60 9.54 1.07
CA PRO A 163 -13.96 10.68 0.41
C PRO A 163 -12.53 10.93 0.95
N LEU A 164 -11.80 9.88 1.19
CA LEU A 164 -10.43 9.86 1.67
C LEU A 164 -9.62 8.96 0.75
N GLU A 165 -8.33 9.22 0.61
CA GLU A 165 -7.40 8.38 -0.13
C GLU A 165 -6.07 8.30 0.62
N PRO A 166 -5.50 7.11 0.86
CA PRO A 166 -4.16 6.97 1.37
C PRO A 166 -3.13 7.59 0.41
N GLU A 167 -1.98 7.97 0.95
CA GLU A 167 -0.87 8.52 0.18
C GLU A 167 -0.61 7.69 -1.07
N ARG A 168 -0.55 8.38 -2.22
CA ARG A 168 -0.29 7.73 -3.51
C ARG A 168 1.19 7.45 -3.76
N LEU A 169 2.06 8.18 -3.06
CA LEU A 169 3.49 7.98 -3.09
C LEU A 169 3.89 7.07 -1.92
N SER A 170 4.59 6.00 -2.22
CA SER A 170 5.16 5.10 -1.22
C SER A 170 6.62 4.81 -1.53
N ALA A 171 7.35 4.39 -0.51
CA ALA A 171 8.72 3.92 -0.62
C ALA A 171 8.85 2.62 0.17
N GLY A 172 9.73 1.74 -0.27
CA GLY A 172 9.90 0.45 0.39
C GLY A 172 11.13 -0.29 -0.07
N ILE A 173 11.21 -1.53 0.40
CA ILE A 173 12.26 -2.48 0.07
C ILE A 173 11.58 -3.69 -0.58
N LYS A 174 12.19 -4.23 -1.63
CA LYS A 174 11.73 -5.47 -2.26
C LYS A 174 12.84 -6.45 -2.51
N LEU A 175 12.47 -7.72 -2.53
CA LEU A 175 13.32 -8.83 -2.93
C LEU A 175 12.94 -9.28 -4.34
N GLU A 176 13.95 -9.44 -5.17
CA GLU A 176 13.83 -9.88 -6.56
C GLU A 176 14.42 -11.26 -6.74
N PHE A 177 13.70 -12.11 -7.47
CA PHE A 177 14.15 -13.42 -7.91
C PHE A 177 14.05 -13.53 -9.44
N ASN A 178 15.14 -13.86 -10.09
CA ASN A 178 15.26 -14.04 -11.54
C ASN A 178 15.23 -15.52 -11.92
#